data_518ee7f0e4529e4a7def8f75892ac440
#
_entry.id   518ee7f0e4529e4a7def8f75892ac440
#
_cell.length_a   1.000
_cell.length_b   1.000
_cell.length_c   1.000
_cell.angle_alpha   90.00
_cell.angle_beta   90.00
_cell.angle_gamma   90.00
#
_symmetry.space_group_name_H-M   'P 1'
#
loop_
_entity.id
_entity.type
_entity.pdbx_description
1 polymer ?
#
loop_
_entity_poly.entity_id
_entity_poly.type
_entity_poly.pdbx_seq_one_letter_code
_entity_poly.pdbx_strand_id
1 'polypeptide(L)'
;MIIDAHMHYFKIEGFDELAKLAEHENSRWGWQEICEANQIVFSVAMGNSYDAPCRFGGVTPRLINLGGEPFCAQPYNQSDNVGYCLGVQSEEITPDNAEKTAMEFEYYLQRDSHCLGIKFYMGYQNVYLYDPRHEPLFELAKAYDVPVAMHSGETANHHGRLRYSHPLTVDEAACRHPDVRFVICHAGNPWIVDAFEVASKNENVFMDFSGLWEHRLTPEREEEIEDFQKYVRMWMNYHGIWDKIMYGSDWPLINIPDNIRNLGRIVPEKHWNEFYYDNALRVYSRIKVCVAEVFRDS
;
A
#
# COMPACT_ATOMS: atom_id res chain seq x y z
N MET A 1 11.90 -15.17 2.11
CA MET A 1 12.01 -13.70 2.30
C MET A 1 10.74 -13.07 1.79
N ILE A 2 10.26 -12.04 2.50
CA ILE A 2 9.01 -11.32 2.18
C ILE A 2 9.32 -9.84 2.05
N ILE A 3 8.75 -9.18 1.06
CA ILE A 3 8.59 -7.73 1.01
C ILE A 3 7.11 -7.44 1.26
N ASP A 4 6.83 -6.67 2.31
CA ASP A 4 5.48 -6.22 2.61
C ASP A 4 5.21 -4.94 1.80
N ALA A 5 4.41 -5.05 0.75
CA ALA A 5 4.13 -3.95 -0.17
C ALA A 5 3.09 -2.95 0.35
N HIS A 6 2.49 -3.19 1.53
CA HIS A 6 1.46 -2.32 2.08
C HIS A 6 1.32 -2.47 3.60
N MET A 7 1.72 -1.46 4.33
CA MET A 7 1.52 -1.37 5.77
C MET A 7 1.39 0.10 6.20
N HIS A 8 0.95 0.33 7.45
CA HIS A 8 0.82 1.66 8.04
C HIS A 8 1.82 1.86 9.18
N TYR A 9 2.95 2.49 8.89
CA TYR A 9 4.08 2.66 9.83
C TYR A 9 4.07 4.05 10.48
N PHE A 10 2.96 4.40 11.12
CA PHE A 10 2.83 5.66 11.86
C PHE A 10 1.64 5.60 12.83
N LYS A 11 1.58 6.54 13.75
CA LYS A 11 0.54 6.57 14.77
C LYS A 11 -0.75 7.18 14.20
N ILE A 12 -1.82 6.37 14.16
CA ILE A 12 -3.18 6.80 13.87
C ILE A 12 -4.02 6.51 15.12
N GLU A 13 -4.93 7.43 15.48
CA GLU A 13 -5.89 7.19 16.55
C GLU A 13 -6.70 5.90 16.28
N GLY A 14 -6.82 5.05 17.27
CA GLY A 14 -7.50 3.76 17.17
C GLY A 14 -6.63 2.59 16.70
N PHE A 15 -5.48 2.82 16.07
CA PHE A 15 -4.62 1.73 15.60
C PHE A 15 -4.02 0.90 16.74
N ASP A 16 -3.79 1.48 17.91
CA ASP A 16 -3.31 0.73 19.08
C ASP A 16 -4.32 -0.33 19.55
N GLU A 17 -5.62 -0.03 19.45
CA GLU A 17 -6.67 -0.97 19.80
C GLU A 17 -6.83 -2.07 18.73
N LEU A 18 -6.74 -1.71 17.46
CA LEU A 18 -6.78 -2.68 16.35
C LEU A 18 -5.57 -3.61 16.39
N ALA A 19 -4.38 -3.08 16.66
CA ALA A 19 -3.17 -3.88 16.84
C ALA A 19 -3.31 -4.92 17.98
N LYS A 20 -3.95 -4.56 19.09
CA LYS A 20 -4.23 -5.52 20.18
C LYS A 20 -5.15 -6.65 19.73
N LEU A 21 -6.16 -6.35 18.91
CA LEU A 21 -7.05 -7.37 18.32
C LEU A 21 -6.30 -8.29 17.35
N ALA A 22 -5.26 -7.76 16.71
CA ALA A 22 -4.35 -8.50 15.85
C ALA A 22 -3.19 -9.18 16.63
N GLU A 23 -3.17 -9.07 17.96
CA GLU A 23 -2.13 -9.59 18.85
C GLU A 23 -0.73 -9.00 18.56
N HIS A 24 -0.68 -7.69 18.26
CA HIS A 24 0.55 -6.94 18.00
C HIS A 24 0.72 -5.75 18.94
N GLU A 25 1.96 -5.33 19.11
CA GLU A 25 2.29 -4.01 19.62
C GLU A 25 2.44 -3.02 18.45
N ASN A 26 1.62 -1.98 18.42
CA ASN A 26 1.70 -0.92 17.43
C ASN A 26 2.88 0.01 17.74
N SER A 27 4.09 -0.48 17.53
CA SER A 27 5.33 0.23 17.76
C SER A 27 6.42 -0.19 16.77
N ARG A 28 7.50 0.59 16.69
CA ARG A 28 8.69 0.22 15.92
C ARG A 28 9.23 -1.15 16.35
N TRP A 29 9.30 -1.38 17.64
CA TRP A 29 9.87 -2.60 18.20
C TRP A 29 9.01 -3.82 17.89
N GLY A 30 7.69 -3.68 18.07
CA GLY A 30 6.72 -4.71 17.67
C GLY A 30 6.81 -5.06 16.18
N TRP A 31 6.94 -4.05 15.31
CA TRP A 31 7.16 -4.29 13.88
C TRP A 31 8.47 -5.01 13.59
N GLN A 32 9.56 -4.63 14.27
CA GLN A 32 10.87 -5.23 14.09
C GLN A 32 10.89 -6.71 14.50
N GLU A 33 10.29 -7.05 15.63
CA GLU A 33 10.12 -8.45 16.08
C GLU A 33 9.30 -9.27 15.08
N ILE A 34 8.23 -8.69 14.53
CA ILE A 34 7.41 -9.33 13.48
C ILE A 34 8.23 -9.58 12.22
N CYS A 35 9.00 -8.61 11.77
CA CYS A 35 9.87 -8.75 10.59
C CYS A 35 10.86 -9.90 10.75
N GLU A 36 11.55 -9.96 11.88
CA GLU A 36 12.53 -11.02 12.18
C GLU A 36 11.85 -12.40 12.23
N ALA A 37 10.72 -12.51 12.94
CA ALA A 37 10.00 -13.77 13.10
C ALA A 37 9.43 -14.33 11.78
N ASN A 38 9.08 -13.46 10.83
CA ASN A 38 8.41 -13.83 9.58
C ASN A 38 9.27 -13.63 8.32
N GLN A 39 10.56 -13.31 8.47
CA GLN A 39 11.49 -13.06 7.35
C GLN A 39 11.01 -11.94 6.40
N ILE A 40 10.38 -10.90 6.94
CA ILE A 40 10.05 -9.69 6.22
C ILE A 40 11.31 -8.83 6.15
N VAL A 41 11.86 -8.70 4.96
CA VAL A 41 13.16 -8.02 4.76
C VAL A 41 13.01 -6.54 4.44
N PHE A 42 11.85 -6.15 3.91
CA PHE A 42 11.54 -4.76 3.59
C PHE A 42 10.04 -4.51 3.61
N SER A 43 9.63 -3.25 3.85
CA SER A 43 8.22 -2.87 3.94
C SER A 43 7.95 -1.51 3.32
N VAL A 44 6.77 -1.36 2.73
CA VAL A 44 6.29 -0.12 2.11
C VAL A 44 5.20 0.48 2.98
N ALA A 45 5.52 1.56 3.68
CA ALA A 45 4.56 2.32 4.47
C ALA A 45 3.69 3.21 3.56
N MET A 46 2.38 3.07 3.66
CA MET A 46 1.44 3.93 2.95
C MET A 46 1.26 5.24 3.70
N GLY A 47 1.58 6.37 3.06
CA GLY A 47 1.39 7.68 3.64
C GLY A 47 -0.06 7.94 4.00
N ASN A 48 -0.29 8.64 5.11
CA ASN A 48 -1.63 8.92 5.61
C ASN A 48 -2.21 10.20 4.99
N SER A 49 -3.49 10.18 4.67
CA SER A 49 -4.26 11.34 4.20
C SER A 49 -5.23 11.91 5.24
N TYR A 50 -5.31 11.32 6.44
CA TYR A 50 -6.34 11.69 7.42
C TYR A 50 -5.92 12.78 8.39
N ASP A 51 -4.64 12.82 8.74
CA ASP A 51 -4.18 13.76 9.76
C ASP A 51 -3.78 15.07 9.11
N ALA A 52 -4.72 16.01 9.08
CA ALA A 52 -4.33 17.39 9.07
C ALA A 52 -3.55 17.64 10.38
N PRO A 53 -2.31 18.04 10.36
CA PRO A 53 -1.83 19.13 9.52
C PRO A 53 -0.77 18.70 8.50
N CYS A 54 -0.77 17.46 8.06
CA CYS A 54 0.19 17.07 7.06
C CYS A 54 -0.16 17.68 5.73
N ARG A 55 0.60 18.67 5.35
CA ARG A 55 0.40 19.45 4.14
C ARG A 55 0.36 18.63 2.86
N PHE A 56 0.93 17.43 2.91
CA PHE A 56 0.98 16.47 1.81
C PHE A 56 0.01 15.31 1.98
N GLY A 57 -0.93 15.45 2.91
CA GLY A 57 -1.86 14.38 3.21
C GLY A 57 -1.23 13.10 3.72
N GLY A 58 0.02 13.14 4.14
CA GLY A 58 0.67 11.95 4.58
C GLY A 58 1.77 12.20 5.60
N VAL A 59 1.92 11.25 6.50
CA VAL A 59 3.06 11.15 7.39
C VAL A 59 4.07 10.25 6.72
N THR A 60 5.26 10.78 6.47
CA THR A 60 6.36 9.94 6.04
C THR A 60 7.24 9.59 7.24
N PRO A 61 7.70 8.35 7.40
CA PRO A 61 8.53 7.96 8.53
C PRO A 61 9.81 8.78 8.67
N ARG A 62 10.30 9.37 7.60
CA ARG A 62 11.60 10.02 7.56
C ARG A 62 11.60 11.53 7.67
N LEU A 63 10.56 12.19 7.14
CA LEU A 63 10.66 13.60 6.78
C LEU A 63 9.70 14.50 7.50
N ILE A 64 8.65 13.98 8.13
CA ILE A 64 7.61 14.81 8.73
C ILE A 64 7.74 14.86 10.24
N ASN A 65 7.67 16.09 10.75
CA ASN A 65 7.52 16.37 12.18
C ASN A 65 6.03 16.43 12.51
N LEU A 66 5.62 15.59 13.42
CA LEU A 66 4.27 15.63 13.99
C LEU A 66 4.30 16.58 15.21
N GLY A 67 3.53 17.66 15.15
CA GLY A 67 3.46 18.63 16.25
C GLY A 67 4.79 19.32 16.57
N GLY A 68 5.69 19.43 15.59
CA GLY A 68 7.02 20.05 15.75
C GLY A 68 8.12 19.11 16.23
N GLU A 69 7.79 17.87 16.60
CA GLU A 69 8.77 16.85 16.97
C GLU A 69 9.24 16.05 15.75
N PRO A 70 10.52 15.71 15.64
CA PRO A 70 11.02 14.83 14.60
C PRO A 70 10.29 13.48 14.64
N PHE A 71 9.90 12.95 13.49
CA PHE A 71 9.26 11.64 13.42
C PHE A 71 10.14 10.55 14.08
N CYS A 72 11.46 10.68 13.99
CA CYS A 72 12.40 9.78 14.64
C CYS A 72 12.31 9.75 16.18
N ALA A 73 11.70 10.75 16.81
CA ALA A 73 11.43 10.76 18.24
C ALA A 73 10.16 9.99 18.65
N GLN A 74 9.36 9.58 17.67
CA GLN A 74 8.13 8.84 17.90
C GLN A 74 8.39 7.33 18.06
N PRO A 75 7.41 6.54 18.58
CA PRO A 75 7.50 5.08 18.67
C PRO A 75 7.77 4.38 17.33
N TYR A 76 7.46 5.05 16.24
CA TYR A 76 7.69 4.59 14.87
C TYR A 76 8.96 5.17 14.24
N ASN A 77 9.99 5.40 15.01
CA ASN A 77 11.25 5.83 14.45
C ASN A 77 11.61 4.99 13.23
N GLN A 78 11.99 5.65 12.16
CA GLN A 78 12.28 4.99 10.88
C GLN A 78 13.30 3.87 11.03
N SER A 79 13.09 2.84 10.24
CA SER A 79 13.99 1.71 10.08
C SER A 79 14.51 1.69 8.65
N ASP A 80 15.74 1.22 8.44
CA ASP A 80 16.35 1.17 7.10
C ASP A 80 15.65 0.17 6.17
N ASN A 81 14.88 -0.76 6.74
CA ASN A 81 14.07 -1.70 6.00
C ASN A 81 12.62 -1.23 5.77
N VAL A 82 12.32 0.05 5.97
CA VAL A 82 11.01 0.65 5.70
C VAL A 82 11.16 1.83 4.75
N GLY A 83 10.56 1.73 3.57
CA GLY A 83 10.31 2.86 2.69
C GLY A 83 8.85 3.32 2.77
N TYR A 84 8.48 4.36 2.04
CA TYR A 84 7.16 4.95 2.15
C TYR A 84 6.62 5.50 0.83
N CYS A 85 5.29 5.57 0.71
CA CYS A 85 4.59 6.33 -0.30
C CYS A 85 4.10 7.65 0.29
N LEU A 86 4.13 8.73 -0.49
CA LEU A 86 3.57 10.03 -0.11
C LEU A 86 2.04 9.99 -0.21
N GLY A 87 1.34 10.27 0.87
CA GLY A 87 -0.12 10.34 0.89
C GLY A 87 -0.65 11.62 0.26
N VAL A 88 -1.73 11.52 -0.52
CA VAL A 88 -2.34 12.64 -1.24
C VAL A 88 -3.63 13.09 -0.57
N GLN A 89 -3.76 14.40 -0.33
CA GLN A 89 -5.02 15.07 0.04
C GLN A 89 -5.74 15.57 -1.21
N SER A 90 -6.38 14.67 -1.93
CA SER A 90 -7.00 14.96 -3.23
C SER A 90 -8.05 16.08 -3.19
N GLU A 91 -8.81 16.19 -2.09
CA GLU A 91 -9.84 17.23 -1.95
C GLU A 91 -9.26 18.64 -1.75
N GLU A 92 -8.00 18.74 -1.32
CA GLU A 92 -7.29 20.02 -1.15
C GLU A 92 -6.57 20.46 -2.44
N ILE A 93 -6.43 19.57 -3.42
CA ILE A 93 -5.81 19.92 -4.69
C ILE A 93 -6.82 20.66 -5.57
N THR A 94 -6.42 21.81 -6.03
CA THR A 94 -7.16 22.67 -6.95
C THR A 94 -6.31 22.95 -8.21
N PRO A 95 -6.90 23.42 -9.32
CA PRO A 95 -6.12 23.82 -10.47
C PRO A 95 -5.01 24.84 -10.18
N ASP A 96 -5.22 25.69 -9.19
CA ASP A 96 -4.28 26.76 -8.83
C ASP A 96 -3.08 26.26 -8.00
N ASN A 97 -3.21 25.10 -7.32
CA ASN A 97 -2.15 24.57 -6.45
C ASN A 97 -1.59 23.20 -6.88
N ALA A 98 -2.14 22.57 -7.91
CA ALA A 98 -1.75 21.22 -8.33
C ALA A 98 -0.25 21.12 -8.66
N GLU A 99 0.29 22.04 -9.45
CA GLU A 99 1.72 22.11 -9.78
C GLU A 99 2.58 22.33 -8.53
N LYS A 100 2.14 23.21 -7.62
CA LYS A 100 2.85 23.43 -6.36
C LYS A 100 2.87 22.19 -5.50
N THR A 101 1.76 21.44 -5.42
CA THR A 101 1.68 20.17 -4.72
C THR A 101 2.66 19.17 -5.31
N ALA A 102 2.72 19.05 -6.64
CA ALA A 102 3.68 18.18 -7.31
C ALA A 102 5.14 18.56 -6.98
N MET A 103 5.49 19.86 -7.01
CA MET A 103 6.84 20.31 -6.63
C MET A 103 7.20 19.96 -5.17
N GLU A 104 6.23 19.99 -4.27
CA GLU A 104 6.42 19.59 -2.88
C GLU A 104 6.66 18.09 -2.75
N PHE A 105 5.96 17.24 -3.51
CA PHE A 105 6.22 15.79 -3.60
C PHE A 105 7.56 15.49 -4.25
N GLU A 106 7.91 16.22 -5.31
CA GLU A 106 9.20 16.10 -5.98
C GLU A 106 10.38 16.32 -5.04
N TYR A 107 10.25 17.26 -4.10
CA TYR A 107 11.27 17.51 -3.09
C TYR A 107 11.68 16.24 -2.33
N TYR A 108 10.73 15.39 -1.97
CA TYR A 108 10.99 14.13 -1.27
C TYR A 108 11.52 13.04 -2.21
N LEU A 109 10.93 12.91 -3.39
CA LEU A 109 11.38 11.96 -4.39
C LEU A 109 12.83 12.17 -4.84
N GLN A 110 13.30 13.42 -4.83
CA GLN A 110 14.69 13.75 -5.17
C GLN A 110 15.68 13.45 -4.06
N ARG A 111 15.28 13.54 -2.79
CA ARG A 111 16.20 13.60 -1.66
C ARG A 111 16.21 12.35 -0.78
N ASP A 112 15.18 11.53 -0.88
CA ASP A 112 15.07 10.34 -0.06
C ASP A 112 14.87 9.09 -0.92
N SER A 113 15.88 8.19 -0.92
CA SER A 113 15.81 6.91 -1.63
C SER A 113 14.68 6.02 -1.12
N HIS A 114 14.22 6.21 0.13
CA HIS A 114 13.12 5.47 0.74
C HIS A 114 11.74 6.04 0.41
N CYS A 115 11.67 7.16 -0.32
CA CYS A 115 10.43 7.63 -0.93
C CYS A 115 10.15 6.80 -2.19
N LEU A 116 9.21 5.86 -2.10
CA LEU A 116 9.01 4.77 -3.06
C LEU A 116 7.84 4.99 -4.02
N GLY A 117 6.91 5.90 -3.71
CA GLY A 117 5.69 6.07 -4.49
C GLY A 117 4.75 7.14 -3.98
N ILE A 118 3.55 7.16 -4.55
CA ILE A 118 2.48 8.09 -4.21
C ILE A 118 1.24 7.27 -3.83
N LYS A 119 0.56 7.61 -2.73
CA LYS A 119 -0.64 6.91 -2.22
C LYS A 119 -1.86 7.81 -2.25
N PHE A 120 -2.93 7.33 -2.89
CA PHE A 120 -4.24 7.95 -2.90
C PHE A 120 -5.24 7.18 -2.04
N TYR A 121 -6.18 7.89 -1.42
CA TYR A 121 -7.22 7.34 -0.56
C TYR A 121 -8.62 7.60 -1.15
N MET A 122 -8.85 7.06 -2.35
CA MET A 122 -10.15 7.18 -3.03
C MET A 122 -11.25 6.47 -2.22
N GLY A 123 -12.43 7.03 -2.23
CA GLY A 123 -13.54 6.57 -1.39
C GLY A 123 -13.59 7.26 -0.04
N TYR A 124 -12.46 7.43 0.63
CA TYR A 124 -12.34 8.34 1.79
C TYR A 124 -12.35 9.79 1.34
N GLN A 125 -11.76 10.08 0.21
CA GLN A 125 -11.81 11.35 -0.48
C GLN A 125 -12.72 11.24 -1.71
N ASN A 126 -13.57 12.27 -1.91
CA ASN A 126 -14.65 12.25 -2.89
C ASN A 126 -14.18 12.78 -4.26
N VAL A 127 -13.08 12.28 -4.73
CA VAL A 127 -12.45 12.64 -6.00
C VAL A 127 -12.12 11.35 -6.76
N TYR A 128 -12.33 11.32 -8.07
CA TYR A 128 -11.90 10.17 -8.88
C TYR A 128 -10.38 10.20 -9.09
N LEU A 129 -9.74 9.02 -9.17
CA LEU A 129 -8.30 8.93 -9.42
C LEU A 129 -7.90 9.66 -10.71
N TYR A 130 -8.69 9.55 -11.76
CA TYR A 130 -8.47 10.18 -13.06
C TYR A 130 -8.90 11.66 -13.15
N ASP A 131 -9.16 12.32 -12.01
CA ASP A 131 -9.47 13.75 -12.00
C ASP A 131 -8.25 14.55 -12.48
N PRO A 132 -8.43 15.55 -13.39
CA PRO A 132 -7.32 16.32 -13.96
C PRO A 132 -6.41 17.02 -12.94
N ARG A 133 -6.88 17.26 -11.72
CA ARG A 133 -6.04 17.81 -10.63
C ARG A 133 -4.85 16.94 -10.27
N HIS A 134 -4.91 15.63 -10.57
CA HIS A 134 -3.85 14.66 -10.26
C HIS A 134 -2.79 14.54 -11.36
N GLU A 135 -3.03 15.11 -12.56
CA GLU A 135 -2.09 15.03 -13.69
C GLU A 135 -0.64 15.36 -13.31
N PRO A 136 -0.34 16.47 -12.58
CA PRO A 136 1.04 16.77 -12.20
C PRO A 136 1.69 15.69 -11.32
N LEU A 137 0.91 14.97 -10.51
CA LEU A 137 1.40 13.86 -9.69
C LEU A 137 1.67 12.61 -10.53
N PHE A 138 0.89 12.35 -11.58
CA PHE A 138 1.14 11.24 -12.52
C PHE A 138 2.37 11.50 -13.38
N GLU A 139 2.56 12.73 -13.88
CA GLU A 139 3.78 13.10 -14.58
C GLU A 139 5.02 12.97 -13.69
N LEU A 140 4.88 13.31 -12.39
CA LEU A 140 5.92 13.12 -11.40
C LEU A 140 6.22 11.63 -11.17
N ALA A 141 5.20 10.80 -11.01
CA ALA A 141 5.34 9.35 -10.85
C ALA A 141 6.08 8.72 -12.04
N LYS A 142 5.74 9.14 -13.26
CA LYS A 142 6.44 8.76 -14.48
C LYS A 142 7.90 9.22 -14.50
N ALA A 143 8.17 10.49 -14.18
CA ALA A 143 9.52 11.08 -14.23
C ALA A 143 10.47 10.39 -13.24
N TYR A 144 9.98 9.98 -12.09
CA TYR A 144 10.78 9.34 -11.03
C TYR A 144 10.68 7.82 -11.02
N ASP A 145 9.99 7.22 -11.98
CA ASP A 145 9.77 5.77 -12.09
C ASP A 145 9.25 5.15 -10.77
N VAL A 146 8.23 5.79 -10.18
CA VAL A 146 7.58 5.32 -8.94
C VAL A 146 6.11 4.97 -9.20
N PRO A 147 5.53 3.99 -8.45
CA PRO A 147 4.13 3.64 -8.60
C PRO A 147 3.19 4.63 -7.90
N VAL A 148 1.95 4.60 -8.38
CA VAL A 148 0.79 5.23 -7.76
C VAL A 148 -0.08 4.15 -7.14
N ALA A 149 -0.12 4.07 -5.82
CA ALA A 149 -0.98 3.15 -5.08
C ALA A 149 -2.32 3.83 -4.75
N MET A 150 -3.42 3.13 -4.96
CA MET A 150 -4.75 3.64 -4.68
C MET A 150 -5.47 2.72 -3.68
N HIS A 151 -5.96 3.30 -2.56
CA HIS A 151 -6.94 2.63 -1.74
C HIS A 151 -8.15 2.26 -2.60
N SER A 152 -8.54 1.00 -2.61
CA SER A 152 -9.60 0.48 -3.46
C SER A 152 -10.45 -0.49 -2.66
N GLY A 153 -11.74 -0.52 -2.93
CA GLY A 153 -12.65 -1.39 -2.22
C GLY A 153 -13.46 -0.68 -1.14
N GLU A 154 -13.77 -1.42 -0.09
CA GLU A 154 -14.55 -0.92 1.03
C GLU A 154 -13.79 0.15 1.83
N THR A 155 -14.55 0.97 2.55
CA THR A 155 -13.99 2.00 3.42
C THR A 155 -14.36 1.73 4.87
N ALA A 156 -13.41 1.88 5.78
CA ALA A 156 -13.61 1.62 7.22
C ALA A 156 -14.64 2.55 7.89
N ASN A 157 -14.95 3.68 7.28
CA ASN A 157 -15.92 4.64 7.81
C ASN A 157 -17.15 4.78 6.90
N HIS A 158 -18.31 5.09 7.51
CA HIS A 158 -19.57 5.26 6.79
C HIS A 158 -19.72 6.57 6.02
N HIS A 159 -18.73 7.45 6.06
CA HIS A 159 -18.70 8.66 5.24
C HIS A 159 -18.02 8.41 3.89
N GLY A 160 -17.32 7.28 3.76
CA GLY A 160 -16.70 6.85 2.52
C GLY A 160 -17.71 6.62 1.40
N ARG A 161 -17.33 7.00 0.19
CA ARG A 161 -18.18 6.84 -1.00
C ARG A 161 -17.56 5.85 -1.97
N LEU A 162 -18.04 4.64 -1.95
CA LEU A 162 -17.51 3.47 -2.64
C LEU A 162 -17.30 3.66 -4.16
N ARG A 163 -18.09 4.51 -4.81
CA ARG A 163 -17.95 4.78 -6.25
C ARG A 163 -16.56 5.34 -6.63
N TYR A 164 -15.88 6.01 -5.69
CA TYR A 164 -14.56 6.57 -5.93
C TYR A 164 -13.44 5.55 -5.70
N SER A 165 -13.68 4.52 -4.86
CA SER A 165 -12.74 3.44 -4.58
C SER A 165 -12.93 2.19 -5.44
N HIS A 166 -13.86 2.21 -6.40
CA HIS A 166 -14.10 1.09 -7.28
C HIS A 166 -12.91 0.89 -8.24
N PRO A 167 -12.42 -0.36 -8.47
CA PRO A 167 -11.27 -0.65 -9.33
C PRO A 167 -11.34 -0.06 -10.75
N LEU A 168 -12.51 0.09 -11.32
CA LEU A 168 -12.69 0.71 -12.64
C LEU A 168 -12.20 2.17 -12.72
N THR A 169 -12.04 2.85 -11.58
CA THR A 169 -11.43 4.18 -11.56
C THR A 169 -9.94 4.13 -11.88
N VAL A 170 -9.28 3.01 -11.57
CA VAL A 170 -7.88 2.76 -11.93
C VAL A 170 -7.76 2.45 -13.43
N ASP A 171 -8.72 1.73 -14.00
CA ASP A 171 -8.73 1.43 -15.44
C ASP A 171 -8.66 2.71 -16.28
N GLU A 172 -9.49 3.70 -15.95
CA GLU A 172 -9.51 4.99 -16.64
C GLU A 172 -8.18 5.74 -16.51
N ALA A 173 -7.58 5.76 -15.32
CA ALA A 173 -6.27 6.39 -15.10
C ALA A 173 -5.16 5.64 -15.84
N ALA A 174 -5.13 4.31 -15.77
CA ALA A 174 -4.11 3.48 -16.39
C ALA A 174 -4.10 3.59 -17.93
N CYS A 175 -5.28 3.66 -18.55
CA CYS A 175 -5.40 3.88 -19.99
C CYS A 175 -4.86 5.24 -20.45
N ARG A 176 -5.01 6.28 -19.64
CA ARG A 176 -4.50 7.62 -19.94
C ARG A 176 -3.00 7.74 -19.69
N HIS A 177 -2.46 6.99 -18.75
CA HIS A 177 -1.07 7.04 -18.30
C HIS A 177 -0.38 5.68 -18.40
N PRO A 178 -0.15 5.15 -19.62
CA PRO A 178 0.43 3.81 -19.80
C PRO A 178 1.87 3.68 -19.26
N ASP A 179 2.56 4.81 -19.07
CA ASP A 179 3.93 4.86 -18.54
C ASP A 179 3.96 4.95 -16.98
N VAL A 180 2.82 5.01 -16.31
CA VAL A 180 2.71 5.04 -14.84
C VAL A 180 2.25 3.68 -14.34
N ARG A 181 2.94 3.14 -13.34
CA ARG A 181 2.48 1.92 -12.64
C ARG A 181 1.43 2.27 -11.61
N PHE A 182 0.27 1.61 -11.68
CA PHE A 182 -0.81 1.75 -10.70
C PHE A 182 -0.92 0.49 -9.85
N VAL A 183 -1.20 0.65 -8.55
CA VAL A 183 -1.42 -0.44 -7.61
C VAL A 183 -2.81 -0.32 -7.02
N ILE A 184 -3.68 -1.31 -7.29
CA ILE A 184 -4.97 -1.47 -6.64
C ILE A 184 -4.72 -2.10 -5.27
N CYS A 185 -4.90 -1.34 -4.20
CA CYS A 185 -4.76 -1.85 -2.84
C CYS A 185 -5.92 -2.76 -2.47
N HIS A 186 -5.69 -3.70 -1.54
CA HIS A 186 -6.69 -4.62 -0.98
C HIS A 186 -7.39 -5.50 -2.04
N ALA A 187 -6.71 -5.74 -3.19
CA ALA A 187 -7.31 -6.41 -4.35
C ALA A 187 -8.68 -5.82 -4.77
N GLY A 188 -8.97 -4.57 -4.39
CA GLY A 188 -10.25 -3.93 -4.66
C GLY A 188 -11.45 -4.55 -3.95
N ASN A 189 -11.25 -5.33 -2.88
CA ASN A 189 -12.30 -6.03 -2.15
C ASN A 189 -13.47 -5.09 -1.74
N PRO A 190 -14.75 -5.39 -2.02
CA PRO A 190 -15.28 -6.68 -2.50
C PRO A 190 -15.32 -6.84 -4.04
N TRP A 191 -14.88 -5.87 -4.84
CA TRP A 191 -14.89 -5.96 -6.32
C TRP A 191 -13.63 -6.62 -6.89
N ILE A 192 -13.26 -7.77 -6.29
CA ILE A 192 -12.02 -8.49 -6.63
C ILE A 192 -11.99 -8.91 -8.10
N VAL A 193 -13.12 -9.34 -8.67
CA VAL A 193 -13.20 -9.76 -10.07
C VAL A 193 -12.95 -8.60 -11.01
N ASP A 194 -13.53 -7.43 -10.71
CA ASP A 194 -13.30 -6.22 -11.50
C ASP A 194 -11.83 -5.78 -11.40
N ALA A 195 -11.22 -5.88 -10.21
CA ALA A 195 -9.81 -5.57 -10.03
C ALA A 195 -8.90 -6.51 -10.84
N PHE A 196 -9.22 -7.80 -10.88
CA PHE A 196 -8.48 -8.77 -11.69
C PHE A 196 -8.60 -8.49 -13.19
N GLU A 197 -9.79 -8.13 -13.66
CA GLU A 197 -10.00 -7.73 -15.06
C GLU A 197 -9.21 -6.47 -15.40
N VAL A 198 -9.25 -5.46 -14.54
CA VAL A 198 -8.47 -4.21 -14.73
C VAL A 198 -6.96 -4.51 -14.78
N ALA A 199 -6.45 -5.34 -13.88
CA ALA A 199 -5.04 -5.71 -13.88
C ALA A 199 -4.64 -6.61 -15.05
N SER A 200 -5.52 -7.50 -15.48
CA SER A 200 -5.30 -8.38 -16.64
C SER A 200 -5.25 -7.60 -17.95
N LYS A 201 -6.14 -6.62 -18.11
CA LYS A 201 -6.25 -5.79 -19.30
C LYS A 201 -5.09 -4.80 -19.43
N ASN A 202 -4.65 -4.19 -18.33
CA ASN A 202 -3.67 -3.10 -18.34
C ASN A 202 -2.29 -3.60 -17.90
N GLU A 203 -1.29 -3.49 -18.76
CA GLU A 203 0.08 -3.94 -18.46
C GLU A 203 0.70 -3.21 -17.26
N ASN A 204 0.31 -1.95 -17.04
CA ASN A 204 0.81 -1.07 -16.00
C ASN A 204 0.00 -1.12 -14.69
N VAL A 205 -0.97 -2.04 -14.54
CA VAL A 205 -1.75 -2.20 -13.30
C VAL A 205 -1.33 -3.45 -12.53
N PHE A 206 -1.10 -3.27 -11.24
CA PHE A 206 -0.74 -4.28 -10.26
C PHE A 206 -1.70 -4.21 -9.08
N MET A 207 -1.62 -5.14 -8.13
CA MET A 207 -2.41 -5.10 -6.91
C MET A 207 -1.68 -5.69 -5.71
N ASP A 208 -2.06 -5.28 -4.51
CA ASP A 208 -1.67 -5.94 -3.28
C ASP A 208 -2.85 -6.67 -2.62
N PHE A 209 -2.55 -7.72 -1.87
CA PHE A 209 -3.52 -8.52 -1.13
C PHE A 209 -3.52 -8.16 0.36
N SER A 210 -3.36 -6.87 0.67
CA SER A 210 -3.42 -6.35 2.02
C SER A 210 -4.87 -6.29 2.54
N GLY A 211 -5.06 -6.42 3.84
CA GLY A 211 -6.33 -6.14 4.50
C GLY A 211 -7.54 -6.94 4.02
N LEU A 212 -7.37 -8.16 3.47
CA LEU A 212 -8.50 -8.98 3.04
C LEU A 212 -9.31 -9.57 4.20
N TRP A 213 -8.73 -9.60 5.37
CA TRP A 213 -9.35 -9.92 6.67
C TRP A 213 -8.60 -9.15 7.75
N GLU A 214 -9.28 -8.85 8.84
CA GLU A 214 -8.74 -8.06 9.93
C GLU A 214 -8.51 -8.93 11.19
N HIS A 215 -7.67 -8.44 12.08
CA HIS A 215 -7.40 -9.00 13.39
C HIS A 215 -6.76 -10.39 13.39
N ARG A 216 -6.78 -11.03 14.56
CA ARG A 216 -6.44 -12.43 14.74
C ARG A 216 -7.58 -13.30 14.26
N LEU A 217 -7.28 -14.28 13.39
CA LEU A 217 -8.29 -15.23 12.93
C LEU A 217 -8.47 -16.37 13.95
N THR A 218 -9.71 -16.63 14.35
CA THR A 218 -10.05 -17.85 15.08
C THR A 218 -10.16 -19.03 14.12
N PRO A 219 -10.05 -20.28 14.61
CA PRO A 219 -10.25 -21.47 13.74
C PRO A 219 -11.59 -21.45 12.99
N GLU A 220 -12.66 -21.02 13.66
CA GLU A 220 -13.99 -20.91 13.04
C GLU A 220 -13.99 -19.87 11.93
N ARG A 221 -13.34 -18.72 12.13
CA ARG A 221 -13.22 -17.69 11.10
C ARG A 221 -12.36 -18.13 9.93
N GLU A 222 -11.31 -18.91 10.16
CA GLU A 222 -10.51 -19.49 9.08
C GLU A 222 -11.33 -20.45 8.20
N GLU A 223 -12.24 -21.24 8.81
CA GLU A 223 -13.16 -22.10 8.07
C GLU A 223 -14.15 -21.27 7.22
N GLU A 224 -14.71 -20.19 7.79
CA GLU A 224 -15.63 -19.31 7.07
C GLU A 224 -15.02 -18.64 5.84
N ILE A 225 -13.74 -18.26 5.89
CA ILE A 225 -13.07 -17.60 4.76
C ILE A 225 -12.55 -18.58 3.69
N GLU A 226 -12.64 -19.90 3.91
CA GLU A 226 -12.11 -20.89 2.98
C GLU A 226 -12.76 -20.79 1.58
N ASP A 227 -14.06 -20.57 1.51
CA ASP A 227 -14.76 -20.42 0.24
C ASP A 227 -14.40 -19.11 -0.48
N PHE A 228 -14.16 -18.04 0.27
CA PHE A 228 -13.60 -16.81 -0.28
C PHE A 228 -12.20 -17.04 -0.86
N GLN A 229 -11.32 -17.76 -0.15
CA GLN A 229 -9.99 -18.10 -0.65
C GLN A 229 -10.05 -18.91 -1.94
N LYS A 230 -10.95 -19.92 -2.03
CA LYS A 230 -11.18 -20.71 -3.24
C LYS A 230 -11.68 -19.84 -4.40
N TYR A 231 -12.59 -18.91 -4.11
CA TYR A 231 -13.13 -17.97 -5.08
C TYR A 231 -12.04 -17.06 -5.66
N VAL A 232 -11.24 -16.44 -4.81
CA VAL A 232 -10.11 -15.59 -5.23
C VAL A 232 -9.12 -16.41 -6.07
N ARG A 233 -8.73 -17.58 -5.60
CA ARG A 233 -7.81 -18.49 -6.32
C ARG A 233 -8.36 -18.92 -7.68
N MET A 234 -9.66 -19.18 -7.79
CA MET A 234 -10.32 -19.53 -9.05
C MET A 234 -10.15 -18.42 -10.09
N TRP A 235 -10.43 -17.18 -9.71
CA TRP A 235 -10.29 -16.03 -10.60
C TRP A 235 -8.84 -15.71 -10.95
N MET A 236 -7.94 -15.83 -9.99
CA MET A 236 -6.50 -15.73 -10.24
C MET A 236 -6.00 -16.74 -11.26
N ASN A 237 -6.45 -17.99 -11.16
CA ASN A 237 -6.12 -19.04 -12.16
C ASN A 237 -6.72 -18.71 -13.53
N TYR A 238 -7.94 -18.16 -13.56
CA TYR A 238 -8.61 -17.79 -14.81
C TYR A 238 -7.84 -16.69 -15.57
N HIS A 239 -7.41 -15.63 -14.87
CA HIS A 239 -6.68 -14.53 -15.46
C HIS A 239 -5.19 -14.81 -15.67
N GLY A 240 -4.59 -15.67 -14.85
CA GLY A 240 -3.16 -16.02 -14.94
C GLY A 240 -2.21 -14.88 -14.55
N ILE A 241 -2.67 -13.86 -13.78
CA ILE A 241 -1.95 -12.63 -13.43
C ILE A 241 -1.09 -12.75 -12.17
N TRP A 242 -0.47 -13.91 -11.93
CA TRP A 242 0.37 -14.15 -10.75
C TRP A 242 1.54 -13.17 -10.62
N ASP A 243 2.03 -12.69 -11.73
CA ASP A 243 3.09 -11.69 -11.83
C ASP A 243 2.62 -10.27 -11.49
N LYS A 244 1.34 -10.04 -11.23
CA LYS A 244 0.77 -8.72 -10.95
C LYS A 244 0.30 -8.52 -9.52
N ILE A 245 0.39 -9.55 -8.69
CA ILE A 245 -0.04 -9.48 -7.29
C ILE A 245 1.14 -9.46 -6.33
N MET A 246 1.00 -8.71 -5.24
CA MET A 246 2.02 -8.58 -4.21
C MET A 246 1.44 -8.92 -2.83
N TYR A 247 2.29 -9.45 -1.97
CA TYR A 247 1.99 -9.53 -0.55
C TYR A 247 1.91 -8.11 0.03
N GLY A 248 0.88 -7.85 0.80
CA GLY A 248 0.71 -6.69 1.65
C GLY A 248 0.03 -7.10 2.94
N SER A 249 0.41 -6.50 4.04
CA SER A 249 -0.19 -6.85 5.33
C SER A 249 -1.39 -5.98 5.69
N ASP A 250 -1.25 -4.69 5.52
CA ASP A 250 -2.09 -3.68 6.15
C ASP A 250 -1.86 -3.59 7.68
N TRP A 251 -0.63 -3.95 8.15
CA TRP A 251 -0.24 -3.78 9.54
C TRP A 251 -0.53 -2.33 10.00
N PRO A 252 -1.05 -2.07 11.21
CA PRO A 252 -1.17 -3.01 12.33
C PRO A 252 -2.55 -3.69 12.47
N LEU A 253 -3.40 -3.67 11.45
CA LEU A 253 -4.79 -4.12 11.51
C LEU A 253 -4.94 -5.64 11.53
N ILE A 254 -3.92 -6.38 11.05
CA ILE A 254 -3.99 -7.81 10.83
C ILE A 254 -2.91 -8.57 11.63
N ASN A 255 -3.18 -9.83 11.94
CA ASN A 255 -2.16 -10.75 12.46
C ASN A 255 -1.28 -11.26 11.34
N ILE A 256 0.01 -10.93 11.36
CA ILE A 256 0.97 -11.24 10.27
C ILE A 256 1.11 -12.75 10.01
N PRO A 257 1.35 -13.62 11.02
CA PRO A 257 1.41 -15.07 10.80
C PRO A 257 0.16 -15.65 10.16
N ASP A 258 -1.03 -15.20 10.60
CA ASP A 258 -2.30 -15.64 10.02
C ASP A 258 -2.43 -15.18 8.58
N ASN A 259 -2.04 -13.94 8.28
CA ASN A 259 -2.11 -13.38 6.95
C ASN A 259 -1.23 -14.14 5.97
N ILE A 260 0.04 -14.36 6.32
CA ILE A 260 0.98 -15.12 5.49
C ILE A 260 0.43 -16.53 5.23
N ARG A 261 -0.04 -17.23 6.27
CA ARG A 261 -0.59 -18.58 6.15
C ARG A 261 -1.82 -18.62 5.23
N ASN A 262 -2.75 -17.69 5.40
CA ASN A 262 -4.01 -17.68 4.67
C ASN A 262 -3.84 -17.21 3.22
N LEU A 263 -2.98 -16.24 2.95
CA LEU A 263 -2.62 -15.87 1.57
C LEU A 263 -1.86 -16.97 0.86
N GLY A 264 -1.01 -17.74 1.57
CA GLY A 264 -0.36 -18.93 1.03
C GLY A 264 -1.34 -20.03 0.60
N ARG A 265 -2.58 -20.06 1.13
CA ARG A 265 -3.65 -20.95 0.65
C ARG A 265 -4.26 -20.46 -0.68
N ILE A 266 -4.24 -19.17 -0.94
CA ILE A 266 -4.73 -18.57 -2.21
C ILE A 266 -3.66 -18.76 -3.30
N VAL A 267 -2.42 -18.40 -3.00
CA VAL A 267 -1.32 -18.38 -3.98
C VAL A 267 -0.65 -19.76 -4.04
N PRO A 268 -0.59 -20.41 -5.22
CA PRO A 268 0.14 -21.68 -5.37
C PRO A 268 1.63 -21.51 -5.07
N GLU A 269 2.24 -22.51 -4.44
CA GLU A 269 3.65 -22.50 -4.02
C GLU A 269 4.63 -22.12 -5.13
N LYS A 270 4.37 -22.54 -6.36
CA LYS A 270 5.20 -22.19 -7.53
C LYS A 270 5.25 -20.69 -7.84
N HIS A 271 4.34 -19.89 -7.28
CA HIS A 271 4.25 -18.44 -7.44
C HIS A 271 4.61 -17.66 -6.14
N TRP A 272 5.04 -18.36 -5.07
CA TRP A 272 5.33 -17.68 -3.79
C TRP A 272 6.48 -16.69 -3.91
N ASN A 273 7.52 -16.98 -4.67
CA ASN A 273 8.63 -16.04 -4.82
C ASN A 273 8.20 -14.75 -5.52
N GLU A 274 7.39 -14.88 -6.58
CA GLU A 274 6.81 -13.75 -7.28
C GLU A 274 5.92 -12.91 -6.34
N PHE A 275 4.99 -13.57 -5.64
CA PHE A 275 4.02 -12.94 -4.77
C PHE A 275 4.63 -12.27 -3.53
N TYR A 276 5.53 -12.99 -2.83
CA TYR A 276 6.10 -12.50 -1.58
C TYR A 276 7.31 -11.56 -1.78
N TYR A 277 7.92 -11.54 -2.98
CA TYR A 277 9.17 -10.82 -3.14
C TYR A 277 9.34 -10.11 -4.50
N ASP A 278 9.39 -10.85 -5.62
CA ASP A 278 9.84 -10.31 -6.90
C ASP A 278 8.91 -9.23 -7.47
N ASN A 279 7.58 -9.38 -7.31
CA ASN A 279 6.62 -8.42 -7.83
C ASN A 279 6.74 -7.08 -7.11
N ALA A 280 6.93 -7.08 -5.78
CA ALA A 280 7.15 -5.85 -5.03
C ALA A 280 8.44 -5.13 -5.46
N LEU A 281 9.54 -5.86 -5.69
CA LEU A 281 10.78 -5.29 -6.22
C LEU A 281 10.64 -4.71 -7.63
N ARG A 282 9.74 -5.26 -8.44
CA ARG A 282 9.48 -4.76 -9.79
C ARG A 282 8.62 -3.52 -9.77
N VAL A 283 7.57 -3.51 -8.94
CA VAL A 283 6.61 -2.41 -8.85
C VAL A 283 7.23 -1.21 -8.14
N TYR A 284 7.84 -1.44 -7.00
CA TYR A 284 8.54 -0.43 -6.20
C TYR A 284 10.05 -0.50 -6.49
N SER A 285 10.45 -0.13 -7.70
CA SER A 285 11.82 -0.31 -8.24
C SER A 285 12.93 0.25 -7.33
N ARG A 286 12.63 1.29 -6.56
CA ARG A 286 13.56 1.93 -5.62
C ARG A 286 13.92 1.07 -4.40
N ILE A 287 13.12 0.05 -4.07
CA ILE A 287 13.47 -0.89 -2.99
C ILE A 287 14.85 -1.51 -3.23
N LYS A 288 15.22 -1.76 -4.48
CA LYS A 288 16.54 -2.33 -4.84
C LYS A 288 17.71 -1.50 -4.33
N VAL A 289 17.56 -0.18 -4.33
CA VAL A 289 18.58 0.75 -3.81
C VAL A 289 18.65 0.65 -2.29
N CYS A 290 17.48 0.70 -1.62
CA CYS A 290 17.38 0.63 -0.17
C CYS A 290 17.94 -0.69 0.39
N VAL A 291 17.56 -1.83 -0.21
CA VAL A 291 18.06 -3.14 0.20
C VAL A 291 19.57 -3.29 -0.02
N ALA A 292 20.09 -2.73 -1.11
CA ALA A 292 21.54 -2.75 -1.36
C ALA A 292 22.34 -1.90 -0.35
N GLU A 293 21.75 -0.86 0.21
CA GLU A 293 22.33 -0.06 1.29
C GLU A 293 22.38 -0.85 2.60
N VAL A 294 21.28 -1.53 2.97
CA VAL A 294 21.20 -2.37 4.18
C VAL A 294 22.25 -3.51 4.18
N PHE A 295 22.48 -4.15 3.03
CA PHE A 295 23.47 -5.24 2.92
C PHE A 295 24.93 -4.78 2.75
N ARG A 296 25.20 -3.48 2.54
CA ARG A 296 26.57 -2.95 2.53
C ARG A 296 27.11 -2.65 3.93
N ASP A 297 26.21 -2.37 4.86
CA ASP A 297 26.54 -1.98 6.24
C ASP A 297 26.48 -3.18 7.23
N SER A 298 26.12 -4.37 6.75
CA SER A 298 26.10 -5.64 7.49
C SER A 298 27.32 -6.52 7.13
#